data_52b205d82fe7650750d99854b25585a6
#
_entry.id   52b205d82fe7650750d99854b25585a6
#
_cell.length_a   1.000
_cell.length_b   1.000
_cell.length_c   1.000
_cell.angle_alpha   90.00
_cell.angle_beta   90.00
_cell.angle_gamma   90.00
#
_symmetry.space_group_name_H-M   'P 1'
#
loop_
_entity.id
_entity.type
_entity.pdbx_description
1 polymer ?
#
loop_
_entity_poly.entity_id
_entity_poly.type
_entity_poly.pdbx_seq_one_letter_code
_entity_poly.pdbx_strand_id
1 'polypeptide(L)'
;ATYQALAQDERRPGLFREYPPDFFDLIVVDECHRGSARDDSNWREILTYFAPAYQVGMTATPLREDNRDTYTYFGNPLYTYSLAQGIEDGFLAPYRVYRVISEPDAAGWRPVAGQRDRFGREIPDN
;
A
#
# COMPACT_ATOMS: atom_id res chain seq x y z
N ALA A 1 -10.89 11.57 -7.89
CA ALA A 1 -9.61 12.18 -8.30
C ALA A 1 -8.46 11.37 -7.72
N THR A 2 -7.29 11.43 -8.33
CA THR A 2 -6.07 10.85 -7.74
C THR A 2 -5.39 11.89 -6.85
N TYR A 3 -4.63 11.45 -5.84
CA TYR A 3 -3.87 12.37 -4.98
C TYR A 3 -2.89 13.22 -5.79
N GLN A 4 -2.24 12.61 -6.78
CA GLN A 4 -1.32 13.31 -7.66
C GLN A 4 -2.01 14.46 -8.39
N ALA A 5 -3.23 14.27 -8.86
CA ALA A 5 -4.00 15.32 -9.53
C ALA A 5 -4.39 16.46 -8.58
N LEU A 6 -4.59 16.17 -7.29
CA LEU A 6 -4.97 17.17 -6.29
C LEU A 6 -3.76 17.85 -5.65
N ALA A 7 -2.65 17.13 -5.47
CA ALA A 7 -1.45 17.63 -4.80
C ALA A 7 -0.49 18.36 -5.73
N GLN A 8 -0.30 17.85 -6.94
CA GLN A 8 0.72 18.31 -7.88
C GLN A 8 0.19 18.27 -9.32
N ASP A 9 -0.47 19.29 -9.75
CA ASP A 9 -0.38 19.70 -11.14
C ASP A 9 0.89 20.57 -11.24
N GLU A 10 1.81 20.25 -12.18
CA GLU A 10 3.03 21.06 -12.42
C GLU A 10 2.71 22.54 -12.67
N ARG A 11 1.48 22.85 -13.10
CA ARG A 11 0.98 24.19 -13.36
C ARG A 11 0.24 24.82 -12.16
N ARG A 12 -0.21 24.01 -11.18
CA ARG A 12 -1.01 24.45 -10.04
C ARG A 12 -0.70 23.60 -8.79
N PRO A 13 0.41 23.85 -8.10
CA PRO A 13 0.70 23.13 -6.87
C PRO A 13 -0.39 23.42 -5.82
N GLY A 14 -0.97 22.36 -5.25
CA GLY A 14 -1.98 22.49 -4.20
C GLY A 14 -3.38 22.81 -4.69
N LEU A 15 -3.81 22.22 -5.81
CA LEU A 15 -5.16 22.38 -6.39
C LEU A 15 -6.29 22.18 -5.36
N PHE A 16 -6.10 21.29 -4.37
CA PHE A 16 -7.08 21.07 -3.30
C PHE A 16 -7.38 22.33 -2.49
N ARG A 17 -6.47 23.29 -2.42
CA ARG A 17 -6.64 24.56 -1.70
C ARG A 17 -7.51 25.57 -2.42
N GLU A 18 -7.91 25.31 -3.67
CA GLU A 18 -8.92 26.10 -4.39
C GLU A 18 -10.34 25.86 -3.84
N TYR A 19 -10.51 24.78 -3.05
CA TYR A 19 -11.77 24.47 -2.37
C TYR A 19 -11.68 24.87 -0.89
N PRO A 20 -12.76 25.34 -0.27
CA PRO A 20 -12.76 25.60 1.17
C PRO A 20 -12.56 24.29 1.97
N PRO A 21 -11.98 24.34 3.19
CA PRO A 21 -11.70 23.14 3.99
C PRO A 21 -12.94 22.30 4.33
N ASP A 22 -14.11 22.89 4.36
CA ASP A 22 -15.43 22.29 4.64
C ASP A 22 -16.22 21.95 3.38
N PHE A 23 -15.55 21.89 2.23
CA PHE A 23 -16.21 21.65 0.94
C PHE A 23 -16.80 20.22 0.84
N PHE A 24 -16.16 19.24 1.45
CA PHE A 24 -16.60 17.84 1.42
C PHE A 24 -17.23 17.44 2.75
N ASP A 25 -18.33 16.70 2.69
CA ASP A 25 -18.93 16.05 3.86
C ASP A 25 -18.29 14.69 4.13
N LEU A 26 -17.92 13.97 3.06
CA LEU A 26 -17.31 12.64 3.12
C LEU A 26 -16.18 12.50 2.11
N ILE A 27 -15.07 11.93 2.55
CA ILE A 27 -13.94 11.54 1.72
C ILE A 27 -13.73 10.04 1.86
N VAL A 28 -13.77 9.32 0.74
CA VAL A 28 -13.46 7.89 0.68
C VAL A 28 -12.09 7.73 0.03
N VAL A 29 -11.17 7.11 0.77
CA VAL A 29 -9.80 6.85 0.34
C VAL A 29 -9.68 5.39 -0.05
N ASP A 30 -9.67 5.11 -1.35
CA ASP A 30 -9.45 3.76 -1.85
C ASP A 30 -7.95 3.44 -1.86
N GLU A 31 -7.63 2.15 -1.65
CA GLU A 31 -6.25 1.66 -1.54
C GLU A 31 -5.43 2.45 -0.49
N CYS A 32 -6.05 2.75 0.64
CA CYS A 32 -5.46 3.62 1.68
C CYS A 32 -4.15 3.09 2.30
N HIS A 33 -3.73 1.85 1.94
CA HIS A 33 -2.44 1.27 2.29
C HIS A 33 -1.29 1.74 1.39
N ARG A 34 -1.59 2.36 0.23
CA ARG A 34 -0.58 2.82 -0.72
C ARG A 34 -0.01 4.18 -0.33
N GLY A 35 0.58 4.27 0.86
CA GLY A 35 1.43 5.39 1.23
C GLY A 35 2.89 5.00 1.07
N SER A 36 3.60 5.38 0.01
CA SER A 36 5.06 5.30 0.01
C SER A 36 5.64 6.43 0.85
N ALA A 37 6.77 6.21 1.50
CA ALA A 37 7.41 7.18 2.40
C ALA A 37 7.70 8.56 1.77
N ARG A 38 7.59 8.70 0.44
CA ARG A 38 7.72 9.97 -0.29
C ARG A 38 6.38 10.65 -0.62
N ASP A 39 5.31 9.86 -0.78
CA ASP A 39 3.96 10.38 -1.07
C ASP A 39 3.16 10.66 0.22
N ASP A 40 3.61 10.15 1.35
CA ASP A 40 2.95 10.27 2.65
C ASP A 40 2.67 11.73 3.05
N SER A 41 3.54 12.66 2.68
CA SER A 41 3.35 14.06 3.03
C SER A 41 2.18 14.70 2.27
N ASN A 42 1.99 14.37 1.00
CA ASN A 42 1.03 15.05 0.13
C ASN A 42 -0.42 14.59 0.38
N TRP A 43 -0.68 13.29 0.48
CA TRP A 43 -2.05 12.83 0.74
C TRP A 43 -2.49 13.15 2.17
N ARG A 44 -1.59 13.05 3.13
CA ARG A 44 -1.88 13.41 4.52
C ARG A 44 -2.19 14.90 4.66
N GLU A 45 -1.48 15.75 3.92
CA GLU A 45 -1.76 17.18 3.86
C GLU A 45 -3.17 17.46 3.32
N ILE A 46 -3.58 16.79 2.23
CA ILE A 46 -4.93 16.92 1.66
C ILE A 46 -5.99 16.50 2.68
N LEU A 47 -5.83 15.33 3.31
CA LEU A 47 -6.81 14.84 4.29
C LEU A 47 -6.85 15.73 5.54
N THR A 48 -5.72 16.25 5.97
CA THR A 48 -5.65 17.20 7.10
C THR A 48 -6.32 18.53 6.75
N TYR A 49 -6.16 19.00 5.50
CA TYR A 49 -6.81 20.21 5.05
C TYR A 49 -8.35 20.09 5.07
N PHE A 50 -8.88 18.93 4.66
CA PHE A 50 -10.31 18.64 4.70
C PHE A 50 -10.72 17.88 5.99
N ALA A 51 -10.07 18.17 7.11
CA ALA A 51 -10.38 17.54 8.40
C ALA A 51 -11.84 17.68 8.86
N PRO A 52 -12.64 18.70 8.46
CA PRO A 52 -14.06 18.73 8.77
C PRO A 52 -14.88 17.59 8.15
N ALA A 53 -14.42 16.99 7.04
CA ALA A 53 -15.10 15.87 6.39
C ALA A 53 -14.96 14.57 7.18
N TYR A 54 -15.98 13.72 7.14
CA TYR A 54 -15.84 12.31 7.55
C TYR A 54 -14.90 11.60 6.57
N GLN A 55 -13.94 10.82 7.09
CA GLN A 55 -12.93 10.17 6.27
C GLN A 55 -12.94 8.67 6.48
N VAL A 56 -13.09 7.92 5.40
CA VAL A 56 -13.15 6.45 5.40
C VAL A 56 -12.05 5.90 4.49
N GLY A 57 -11.19 5.04 5.02
CA GLY A 57 -10.20 4.32 4.26
C GLY A 57 -10.69 2.92 3.87
N MET A 58 -10.43 2.51 2.62
CA MET A 58 -10.69 1.16 2.13
C MET A 58 -9.39 0.55 1.62
N THR A 59 -9.19 -0.76 1.87
CA THR A 59 -8.06 -1.52 1.35
C THR A 59 -8.35 -3.01 1.31
N ALA A 60 -7.90 -3.69 0.27
CA ALA A 60 -7.93 -5.14 0.18
C ALA A 60 -6.72 -5.81 0.86
N THR A 61 -5.67 -5.06 1.13
CA THR A 61 -4.40 -5.58 1.67
C THR A 61 -3.94 -4.78 2.89
N PRO A 62 -4.63 -4.91 4.03
CA PRO A 62 -4.19 -4.26 5.26
C PRO A 62 -2.91 -4.95 5.77
N LEU A 63 -1.74 -4.41 5.43
CA LEU A 63 -0.46 -4.89 5.93
C LEU A 63 -0.25 -4.38 7.35
N ARG A 64 0.02 -5.27 8.30
CA ARG A 64 0.15 -4.91 9.72
C ARG A 64 1.48 -4.29 10.09
N GLU A 65 2.55 -4.53 9.32
CA GLU A 65 3.90 -4.08 9.68
C GLU A 65 4.33 -2.82 8.94
N ASP A 66 3.95 -2.67 7.66
CA ASP A 66 4.30 -1.50 6.85
C ASP A 66 3.24 -0.39 6.84
N ASN A 67 2.04 -0.68 7.38
CA ASN A 67 0.88 0.23 7.40
C ASN A 67 0.58 0.81 8.77
N ARG A 68 1.56 1.01 9.62
CA ARG A 68 1.39 1.71 10.91
C ARG A 68 0.67 3.05 10.72
N ASP A 69 0.96 3.74 9.64
CA ASP A 69 0.38 5.04 9.35
C ASP A 69 -1.10 4.98 8.97
N THR A 70 -1.55 3.94 8.24
CA THR A 70 -2.96 3.78 7.88
C THR A 70 -3.83 3.52 9.10
N TYR A 71 -3.44 2.60 9.96
CA TYR A 71 -4.17 2.31 11.21
C TYR A 71 -4.06 3.47 12.22
N THR A 72 -2.94 4.16 12.24
CA THR A 72 -2.77 5.33 13.09
C THR A 72 -3.67 6.47 12.66
N TYR A 73 -3.93 6.60 11.35
CA TYR A 73 -4.77 7.66 10.81
C TYR A 73 -6.26 7.32 10.88
N PHE A 74 -6.66 6.16 10.34
CA PHE A 74 -8.09 5.78 10.22
C PHE A 74 -8.62 5.00 11.44
N GLY A 75 -7.73 4.53 12.32
CA GLY A 75 -8.10 3.70 13.47
C GLY A 75 -8.34 2.24 13.11
N ASN A 76 -9.07 1.54 13.98
CA ASN A 76 -9.43 0.14 13.78
C ASN A 76 -10.45 -0.02 12.64
N PRO A 77 -10.41 -1.14 11.89
CA PRO A 77 -11.39 -1.40 10.85
C PRO A 77 -12.83 -1.37 11.39
N LEU A 78 -13.70 -0.64 10.72
CA LEU A 78 -15.14 -0.63 11.00
C LEU A 78 -15.80 -1.94 10.52
N TYR A 79 -15.30 -2.49 9.42
CA TYR A 79 -15.77 -3.72 8.81
C TYR A 79 -14.63 -4.44 8.11
N THR A 80 -14.62 -5.77 8.19
CA THR A 80 -13.67 -6.63 7.48
C THR A 80 -14.43 -7.73 6.76
N TYR A 81 -14.28 -7.79 5.44
CA TYR A 81 -14.77 -8.87 4.60
C TYR A 81 -13.57 -9.70 4.13
N SER A 82 -13.37 -10.84 4.75
CA SER A 82 -12.18 -11.66 4.52
C SER A 82 -12.24 -12.41 3.18
N LEU A 83 -11.07 -12.79 2.66
CA LEU A 83 -10.97 -13.65 1.49
C LEU A 83 -11.74 -14.97 1.67
N ALA A 84 -11.69 -15.57 2.87
CA ALA A 84 -12.42 -16.78 3.20
C ALA A 84 -13.94 -16.58 3.07
N GLN A 85 -14.47 -15.51 3.65
CA GLN A 85 -15.89 -15.15 3.51
C GLN A 85 -16.28 -14.94 2.05
N GLY A 86 -15.46 -14.23 1.27
CA GLY A 86 -15.72 -14.00 -0.15
C GLY A 86 -15.77 -15.28 -0.99
N ILE A 87 -14.99 -16.30 -0.61
CA ILE A 87 -15.03 -17.62 -1.24
C ILE A 87 -16.27 -18.40 -0.79
N GLU A 88 -16.60 -18.39 0.50
CA GLU A 88 -17.79 -19.04 1.05
C GLU A 88 -19.07 -18.48 0.46
N ASP A 89 -19.15 -17.16 0.31
CA ASP A 89 -20.28 -16.46 -0.30
C ASP A 89 -20.35 -16.60 -1.84
N GLY A 90 -19.35 -17.22 -2.46
CA GLY A 90 -19.31 -17.48 -3.91
C GLY A 90 -18.94 -16.26 -4.77
N PHE A 91 -18.48 -15.15 -4.15
CA PHE A 91 -18.01 -13.96 -4.89
C PHE A 91 -16.56 -14.11 -5.37
N LEU A 92 -15.75 -14.92 -4.68
CA LEU A 92 -14.36 -15.15 -5.01
C LEU A 92 -14.10 -16.63 -5.34
N ALA A 93 -13.24 -16.87 -6.32
CA ALA A 93 -12.86 -18.23 -6.70
C ALA A 93 -11.96 -18.86 -5.62
N PRO A 94 -12.16 -20.15 -5.29
CA PRO A 94 -11.23 -20.87 -4.44
C PRO A 94 -9.86 -20.96 -5.11
N TYR A 95 -8.80 -20.92 -4.33
CA TYR A 95 -7.43 -21.01 -4.82
C TYR A 95 -6.70 -22.22 -4.23
N ARG A 96 -5.67 -22.67 -4.93
CA ARG A 96 -4.71 -23.65 -4.42
C ARG A 96 -3.33 -23.03 -4.39
N VAL A 97 -2.66 -23.17 -3.25
CA VAL A 97 -1.28 -22.69 -3.10
C VAL A 97 -0.33 -23.85 -3.39
N TYR A 98 0.51 -23.68 -4.41
CA TYR A 98 1.64 -24.55 -4.67
C TYR A 98 2.91 -23.83 -4.22
N ARG A 99 3.52 -24.32 -3.15
CA ARG A 99 4.82 -23.79 -2.71
C ARG A 99 5.92 -24.54 -3.48
N VAL A 100 6.57 -23.81 -4.36
CA VAL A 100 7.79 -24.31 -5.03
C VAL A 100 8.97 -23.91 -4.16
N ILE A 101 9.70 -24.88 -3.68
CA ILE A 101 10.91 -24.68 -2.89
C ILE A 101 12.06 -25.12 -3.80
N SER A 102 12.95 -24.20 -4.14
CA SER A 102 14.16 -24.54 -4.87
C SER A 102 15.17 -25.22 -3.96
N GLU A 103 16.06 -26.03 -4.53
CA GLU A 103 17.11 -26.70 -3.75
C GLU A 103 17.98 -25.71 -2.95
N PRO A 104 18.35 -24.52 -3.48
CA PRO A 104 19.03 -23.50 -2.71
C PRO A 104 18.23 -22.95 -1.51
N ASP A 105 16.90 -22.84 -1.66
CA ASP A 105 16.04 -22.36 -0.57
C ASP A 105 15.87 -23.41 0.54
N ALA A 106 15.85 -24.69 0.17
CA ALA A 106 15.71 -25.79 1.13
C ALA A 106 17.00 -26.08 1.90
N ALA A 107 18.13 -26.02 1.21
CA ALA A 107 19.44 -26.40 1.74
C ALA A 107 20.27 -25.21 2.26
N GLY A 108 19.83 -23.98 1.96
CA GLY A 108 20.63 -22.77 2.16
C GLY A 108 21.74 -22.69 1.11
N TRP A 109 21.66 -21.71 0.23
CA TRP A 109 22.70 -21.49 -0.78
C TRP A 109 23.79 -20.57 -0.23
N ARG A 110 25.04 -20.95 -0.46
CA ARG A 110 26.20 -20.08 -0.22
C ARG A 110 27.06 -20.06 -1.47
N PRO A 111 27.58 -18.88 -1.87
CA PRO A 111 28.51 -18.82 -2.99
C PRO A 111 29.78 -19.60 -2.67
N VAL A 112 30.35 -20.23 -3.69
CA VAL A 112 31.69 -20.86 -3.61
C VAL A 112 32.69 -19.83 -4.10
N ALA A 113 33.85 -19.78 -3.46
CA ALA A 113 34.94 -18.86 -3.84
C ALA A 113 35.24 -18.92 -5.34
N GLY A 114 35.21 -17.76 -6.01
CA GLY A 114 35.39 -17.63 -7.45
C GLY A 114 34.13 -17.87 -8.30
N GLN A 115 32.96 -18.12 -7.68
CA GLN A 115 31.69 -18.24 -8.40
C GLN A 115 31.27 -16.87 -8.99
N ARG A 116 30.75 -16.90 -10.20
CA ARG A 116 30.31 -15.68 -10.91
C ARG A 116 28.81 -15.68 -11.13
N ASP A 117 28.20 -14.50 -11.10
CA ASP A 117 26.81 -14.28 -11.46
C ASP A 117 26.59 -14.44 -12.97
N ARG A 118 25.33 -14.37 -13.41
CA ARG A 118 24.95 -14.45 -14.83
C ARG A 118 25.57 -13.34 -15.72
N PHE A 119 26.13 -12.30 -15.11
CA PHE A 119 26.78 -11.18 -15.79
C PHE A 119 28.31 -11.29 -15.73
N GLY A 120 28.84 -12.39 -15.20
CA GLY A 120 30.27 -12.65 -15.08
C GLY A 120 30.96 -11.94 -13.91
N ARG A 121 30.22 -11.33 -12.99
CA ARG A 121 30.75 -10.67 -11.79
C ARG A 121 30.96 -11.70 -10.69
N GLU A 122 32.07 -11.62 -10.00
CA GLU A 122 32.35 -12.47 -8.85
C GLU A 122 31.39 -12.19 -7.71
N ILE A 123 30.78 -13.25 -7.16
CA ILE A 123 29.84 -13.16 -6.06
C ILE A 123 30.67 -13.11 -4.78
N PRO A 124 30.54 -12.06 -3.93
CA PRO A 124 31.34 -11.95 -2.73
C PRO A 124 31.00 -13.06 -1.72
N ASP A 125 32.01 -13.61 -1.08
CA ASP A 125 31.84 -14.48 0.10
C ASP A 125 31.27 -13.65 1.27
N ASN A 126 30.16 -14.10 1.81
CA ASN A 126 29.57 -13.55 3.04
C ASN A 126 29.88 -14.48 4.21
#